data_836118b1967ffed87dab3b0635221c1c
#
_entry.id   836118b1967ffed87dab3b0635221c1c
#
_cell.length_a   1.000
_cell.length_b   1.000
_cell.length_c   1.000
_cell.angle_alpha   90.00
_cell.angle_beta   90.00
_cell.angle_gamma   90.00
#
_symmetry.space_group_name_H-M   'P 1'
#
loop_
_entity.id
_entity.type
_entity.pdbx_description
1 polymer ?
#
loop_
_entity_poly.entity_id
_entity_poly.type
_entity_poly.pdbx_seq_one_letter_code
_entity_poly.pdbx_strand_id
1 'polypeptide(L)'
;MTLRGENLSLAGRLDGVSATLEPGRITAICGPNGAGKSTLIEMLAGLLTPEIGAVTIDDTPLAHLHPRERAKRIGYLPQEPVLAWDVSVRNLVALGRLPYRDRGTAQVEDALEACDCTQFADRPVSTLSGGERARVLLARVLAGEPQWILADEPFAALDIGHQLALARQLAAQRDAGRGVLLVVHDLALAMNRADRVIVLDEGRVAADGAPPDALSPDVLRDVWHIDAAWIGEPGARALVTR
;
A
#
# COMPACT_ATOMS: atom_id res chain seq x y z
N MET A 1 10.90 10.62 9.80
CA MET A 1 11.16 9.17 9.54
C MET A 1 10.95 8.90 8.08
N THR A 2 11.94 8.40 7.32
CA THR A 2 11.83 8.15 5.89
C THR A 2 12.01 6.66 5.59
N LEU A 3 11.26 6.14 4.60
CA LEU A 3 11.49 4.82 4.01
C LEU A 3 12.07 5.05 2.62
N ARG A 4 13.27 4.52 2.35
CA ARG A 4 14.00 4.80 1.12
C ARG A 4 14.49 3.51 0.47
N GLY A 5 14.27 3.38 -0.82
CA GLY A 5 14.96 2.45 -1.69
C GLY A 5 15.97 3.19 -2.55
N GLU A 6 17.20 2.71 -2.62
CA GLU A 6 18.26 3.30 -3.42
C GLU A 6 18.81 2.31 -4.41
N ASN A 7 18.76 2.66 -5.71
CA ASN A 7 19.30 1.89 -6.82
C ASN A 7 18.86 0.41 -6.80
N LEU A 8 17.56 0.17 -6.53
CA LEU A 8 17.04 -1.18 -6.39
C LEU A 8 16.99 -1.89 -7.75
N SER A 9 17.68 -3.02 -7.84
CA SER A 9 17.66 -3.85 -9.04
C SER A 9 17.43 -5.33 -8.69
N LEU A 10 16.68 -5.98 -9.55
CA LEU A 10 16.45 -7.43 -9.57
C LEU A 10 16.26 -7.86 -11.00
N ALA A 11 17.06 -8.82 -11.46
CA ALA A 11 17.09 -9.26 -12.84
C ALA A 11 15.70 -9.57 -13.40
N GLY A 12 15.37 -8.97 -14.54
CA GLY A 12 14.08 -9.12 -15.22
C GLY A 12 12.87 -8.50 -14.52
N ARG A 13 13.06 -7.71 -13.45
CA ARG A 13 11.96 -7.11 -12.68
C ARG A 13 12.14 -5.63 -12.39
N LEU A 14 13.32 -5.22 -11.90
CA LEU A 14 13.64 -3.82 -11.58
C LEU A 14 15.06 -3.50 -12.03
N ASP A 15 15.28 -2.27 -12.49
CA ASP A 15 16.57 -1.78 -12.97
C ASP A 15 16.82 -0.36 -12.43
N GLY A 16 17.61 -0.25 -11.36
CA GLY A 16 18.06 1.00 -10.78
C GLY A 16 16.98 1.89 -10.16
N VAL A 17 15.88 1.32 -9.68
CA VAL A 17 14.77 2.08 -9.11
C VAL A 17 15.16 2.70 -7.78
N SER A 18 14.96 4.02 -7.65
CA SER A 18 15.12 4.73 -6.38
C SER A 18 13.81 5.43 -6.01
N ALA A 19 13.40 5.31 -4.75
CA ALA A 19 12.20 5.95 -4.22
C ALA A 19 12.42 6.35 -2.76
N THR A 20 12.12 7.60 -2.42
CA THR A 20 12.12 8.08 -1.03
C THR A 20 10.69 8.41 -0.63
N LEU A 21 10.19 7.76 0.41
CA LEU A 21 8.84 7.93 0.91
C LEU A 21 8.86 8.79 2.18
N GLU A 22 7.87 9.67 2.31
CA GLU A 22 7.72 10.58 3.44
C GLU A 22 6.52 10.18 4.31
N PRO A 23 6.63 10.29 5.64
CA PRO A 23 5.50 10.06 6.53
C PRO A 23 4.42 11.13 6.34
N GLY A 24 3.19 10.82 6.72
CA GLY A 24 2.06 11.75 6.57
C GLY A 24 1.67 11.99 5.11
N ARG A 25 2.05 11.07 4.20
CA ARG A 25 1.68 11.13 2.77
C ARG A 25 1.18 9.79 2.26
N ILE A 26 0.28 9.85 1.28
CA ILE A 26 -0.10 8.72 0.45
C ILE A 26 0.72 8.79 -0.83
N THR A 27 1.59 7.81 -1.05
CA THR A 27 2.30 7.62 -2.33
C THR A 27 1.64 6.47 -3.08
N ALA A 28 1.27 6.68 -4.34
CA ALA A 28 0.78 5.64 -5.23
C ALA A 28 1.88 5.16 -6.18
N ILE A 29 2.00 3.85 -6.37
CA ILE A 29 2.79 3.23 -7.45
C ILE A 29 1.81 2.82 -8.55
N CYS A 30 2.00 3.36 -9.75
CA CYS A 30 1.24 3.05 -10.95
C CYS A 30 2.15 2.48 -12.03
N GLY A 31 1.58 1.87 -13.05
CA GLY A 31 2.31 1.34 -14.22
C GLY A 31 1.60 0.14 -14.84
N PRO A 32 1.99 -0.26 -16.05
CA PRO A 32 1.47 -1.43 -16.72
C PRO A 32 1.68 -2.73 -15.93
N ASN A 33 1.01 -3.81 -16.35
CA ASN A 33 1.27 -5.13 -15.80
C ASN A 33 2.71 -5.55 -16.16
N GLY A 34 3.40 -6.12 -15.17
CA GLY A 34 4.81 -6.50 -15.35
C GLY A 34 5.82 -5.36 -15.14
N ALA A 35 5.40 -4.11 -14.91
CA ALA A 35 6.31 -2.97 -14.69
C ALA A 35 7.16 -3.04 -13.40
N GLY A 36 6.97 -4.06 -12.54
CA GLY A 36 7.76 -4.24 -11.32
C GLY A 36 7.15 -3.68 -10.04
N LYS A 37 5.87 -3.23 -10.06
CA LYS A 37 5.18 -2.59 -8.91
C LYS A 37 5.20 -3.44 -7.64
N SER A 38 4.73 -4.69 -7.73
CA SER A 38 4.72 -5.62 -6.58
C SER A 38 6.13 -5.95 -6.10
N THR A 39 7.09 -6.07 -7.03
CA THR A 39 8.51 -6.27 -6.67
C THR A 39 9.05 -5.09 -5.87
N LEU A 40 8.75 -3.85 -6.29
CA LEU A 40 9.19 -2.65 -5.57
C LEU A 40 8.59 -2.57 -4.17
N ILE A 41 7.27 -2.78 -4.04
CA ILE A 41 6.62 -2.70 -2.72
C ILE A 41 7.08 -3.84 -1.78
N GLU A 42 7.33 -5.05 -2.30
CA GLU A 42 7.88 -6.16 -1.52
C GLU A 42 9.30 -5.89 -1.03
N MET A 43 10.15 -5.26 -1.87
CA MET A 43 11.48 -4.83 -1.44
C MET A 43 11.40 -3.77 -0.34
N LEU A 44 10.55 -2.75 -0.51
CA LEU A 44 10.32 -1.71 0.49
C LEU A 44 9.74 -2.27 1.79
N ALA A 45 8.94 -3.34 1.72
CA ALA A 45 8.48 -4.08 2.89
C ALA A 45 9.57 -4.97 3.53
N GLY A 46 10.70 -5.15 2.85
CA GLY A 46 11.77 -6.06 3.23
C GLY A 46 11.39 -7.53 3.13
N LEU A 47 10.42 -7.87 2.30
CA LEU A 47 10.00 -9.24 2.00
C LEU A 47 10.86 -9.85 0.88
N LEU A 48 11.37 -8.99 0.00
CA LEU A 48 12.26 -9.36 -1.09
C LEU A 48 13.57 -8.57 -0.96
N THR A 49 14.70 -9.27 -1.13
CA THR A 49 16.02 -8.64 -1.08
C THR A 49 16.44 -8.23 -2.49
N PRO A 50 16.83 -6.97 -2.73
CA PRO A 50 17.36 -6.56 -4.03
C PRO A 50 18.73 -7.22 -4.30
N GLU A 51 19.06 -7.46 -5.58
CA GLU A 51 20.39 -7.92 -6.00
C GLU A 51 21.41 -6.78 -5.94
N ILE A 52 20.96 -5.56 -6.27
CA ILE A 52 21.75 -4.32 -6.19
C ILE A 52 20.91 -3.27 -5.47
N GLY A 53 21.58 -2.41 -4.70
CA GLY A 53 20.94 -1.35 -3.93
C GLY A 53 20.55 -1.80 -2.52
N ALA A 54 19.85 -0.93 -1.82
CA ALA A 54 19.43 -1.20 -0.44
C ALA A 54 18.13 -0.45 -0.11
N VAL A 55 17.38 -1.00 0.84
CA VAL A 55 16.25 -0.31 1.47
C VAL A 55 16.64 0.10 2.87
N THR A 56 16.38 1.36 3.21
CA THR A 56 16.64 1.92 4.54
C THR A 56 15.37 2.49 5.15
N ILE A 57 15.27 2.45 6.46
CA ILE A 57 14.29 3.18 7.26
C ILE A 57 15.06 4.02 8.29
N ASP A 58 14.90 5.36 8.24
CA ASP A 58 15.68 6.31 9.06
C ASP A 58 17.19 6.03 8.98
N ASP A 59 17.72 5.91 7.76
CA ASP A 59 19.11 5.61 7.42
C ASP A 59 19.63 4.23 7.93
N THR A 60 18.77 3.43 8.57
CA THR A 60 19.11 2.07 8.98
C THR A 60 18.72 1.07 7.88
N PRO A 61 19.65 0.29 7.32
CA PRO A 61 19.32 -0.73 6.33
C PRO A 61 18.33 -1.76 6.90
N LEU A 62 17.26 -2.06 6.15
CA LEU A 62 16.26 -3.06 6.57
C LEU A 62 16.88 -4.44 6.78
N ALA A 63 17.93 -4.78 6.03
CA ALA A 63 18.65 -6.03 6.17
C ALA A 63 19.32 -6.19 7.55
N HIS A 64 19.64 -5.09 8.24
CA HIS A 64 20.23 -5.10 9.58
C HIS A 64 19.18 -5.15 10.69
N LEU A 65 17.91 -4.89 10.38
CA LEU A 65 16.83 -4.97 11.36
C LEU A 65 16.39 -6.42 11.57
N HIS A 66 16.29 -6.81 12.84
CA HIS A 66 15.65 -8.08 13.16
C HIS A 66 14.22 -8.11 12.58
N PRO A 67 13.72 -9.23 12.01
CA PRO A 67 12.40 -9.31 11.38
C PRO A 67 11.25 -8.73 12.21
N ARG A 68 11.30 -8.88 13.53
CA ARG A 68 10.29 -8.30 14.44
C ARG A 68 10.33 -6.78 14.49
N GLU A 69 11.52 -6.19 14.55
CA GLU A 69 11.66 -4.73 14.59
C GLU A 69 11.20 -4.10 13.26
N ARG A 70 11.46 -4.79 12.15
CA ARG A 70 10.93 -4.41 10.85
C ARG A 70 9.40 -4.51 10.82
N ALA A 71 8.83 -5.61 11.32
CA ALA A 71 7.37 -5.82 11.35
C ALA A 71 6.63 -4.87 12.30
N LYS A 72 7.29 -4.27 13.28
CA LYS A 72 6.72 -3.18 14.10
C LYS A 72 6.67 -1.85 13.35
N ARG A 73 7.56 -1.65 12.38
CA ARG A 73 7.66 -0.39 11.63
C ARG A 73 6.88 -0.40 10.34
N ILE A 74 6.79 -1.56 9.66
CA ILE A 74 6.18 -1.71 8.35
C ILE A 74 5.08 -2.76 8.44
N GLY A 75 3.85 -2.32 8.19
CA GLY A 75 2.69 -3.17 7.98
C GLY A 75 2.49 -3.41 6.49
N TYR A 76 2.36 -4.66 6.07
CA TYR A 76 2.17 -5.04 4.68
C TYR A 76 0.83 -5.72 4.46
N LEU A 77 0.09 -5.25 3.46
CA LEU A 77 -1.15 -5.81 2.97
C LEU A 77 -0.91 -6.35 1.56
N PRO A 78 -0.79 -7.67 1.37
CA PRO A 78 -0.58 -8.28 0.05
C PRO A 78 -1.87 -8.25 -0.77
N GLN A 79 -1.72 -8.35 -2.10
CA GLN A 79 -2.82 -8.43 -3.06
C GLN A 79 -3.74 -9.62 -2.79
N GLU A 80 -3.15 -10.81 -2.58
CA GLU A 80 -3.87 -12.04 -2.29
C GLU A 80 -3.42 -12.63 -0.94
N PRO A 81 -4.04 -12.22 0.18
CA PRO A 81 -3.69 -12.80 1.47
C PRO A 81 -4.19 -14.23 1.58
N VAL A 82 -3.26 -15.16 1.77
CA VAL A 82 -3.60 -16.56 2.07
C VAL A 82 -4.01 -16.67 3.53
N LEU A 83 -5.25 -17.05 3.78
CA LEU A 83 -5.75 -17.37 5.11
C LEU A 83 -5.82 -18.88 5.25
N ALA A 84 -4.83 -19.45 5.93
CA ALA A 84 -4.68 -20.92 6.06
C ALA A 84 -5.68 -21.56 7.03
N TRP A 85 -6.30 -20.75 7.91
CA TRP A 85 -7.22 -21.23 8.92
C TRP A 85 -8.48 -20.36 9.01
N ASP A 86 -9.61 -20.99 9.30
CA ASP A 86 -10.88 -20.31 9.57
C ASP A 86 -10.94 -19.89 11.04
N VAL A 87 -10.31 -18.76 11.33
CA VAL A 87 -10.29 -18.14 12.67
C VAL A 87 -11.33 -17.02 12.76
N SER A 88 -11.67 -16.60 13.98
CA SER A 88 -12.49 -15.41 14.16
C SER A 88 -11.75 -14.14 13.68
N VAL A 89 -12.49 -13.12 13.26
CA VAL A 89 -11.97 -11.83 12.86
C VAL A 89 -11.03 -11.24 13.93
N ARG A 90 -11.45 -11.26 15.20
CA ARG A 90 -10.65 -10.81 16.34
C ARG A 90 -9.30 -11.53 16.40
N ASN A 91 -9.28 -12.83 16.25
CA ASN A 91 -8.05 -13.61 16.26
C ASN A 91 -7.16 -13.29 15.06
N LEU A 92 -7.73 -13.06 13.86
CA LEU A 92 -6.97 -12.65 12.71
C LEU A 92 -6.34 -11.27 12.93
N VAL A 93 -7.08 -10.30 13.47
CA VAL A 93 -6.57 -8.95 13.78
C VAL A 93 -5.47 -9.02 14.84
N ALA A 94 -5.62 -9.87 15.86
CA ALA A 94 -4.61 -10.08 16.90
C ALA A 94 -3.25 -10.58 16.35
N LEU A 95 -3.22 -11.21 15.16
CA LEU A 95 -1.94 -11.58 14.52
C LEU A 95 -1.05 -10.36 14.23
N GLY A 96 -1.64 -9.16 14.08
CA GLY A 96 -0.87 -7.91 13.96
C GLY A 96 0.03 -7.62 15.17
N ARG A 97 -0.27 -8.24 16.34
CA ARG A 97 0.51 -8.09 17.58
C ARG A 97 1.66 -9.09 17.73
N LEU A 98 1.80 -10.06 16.81
CA LEU A 98 2.90 -11.06 16.89
C LEU A 98 4.30 -10.45 17.09
N PRO A 99 4.66 -9.32 16.45
CA PRO A 99 5.96 -8.70 16.66
C PRO A 99 6.21 -8.22 18.09
N TYR A 100 5.16 -7.91 18.84
CA TYR A 100 5.24 -7.38 20.22
C TYR A 100 5.27 -8.48 21.27
N ARG A 101 4.83 -9.70 20.93
CA ARG A 101 4.68 -10.83 21.86
C ARG A 101 3.69 -10.54 22.99
N ASP A 102 2.74 -9.67 22.77
CA ASP A 102 1.67 -9.34 23.70
C ASP A 102 0.31 -9.74 23.10
N ARG A 103 -0.75 -9.62 23.88
CA ARG A 103 -2.11 -9.82 23.37
C ARG A 103 -2.67 -8.56 22.70
N GLY A 104 -2.15 -7.39 23.07
CA GLY A 104 -2.54 -6.10 22.54
C GLY A 104 -4.05 -5.90 22.46
N THR A 105 -4.80 -6.28 23.51
CA THR A 105 -6.26 -6.30 23.46
C THR A 105 -6.82 -4.92 23.09
N ALA A 106 -6.27 -3.83 23.67
CA ALA A 106 -6.70 -2.47 23.35
C ALA A 106 -6.43 -2.15 21.88
N GLN A 107 -5.23 -2.44 21.38
CA GLN A 107 -4.85 -2.17 19.98
C GLN A 107 -5.68 -2.98 18.98
N VAL A 108 -6.08 -4.18 19.35
CA VAL A 108 -6.98 -5.03 18.52
C VAL A 108 -8.36 -4.41 18.46
N GLU A 109 -8.93 -3.97 19.60
CA GLU A 109 -10.24 -3.31 19.64
C GLU A 109 -10.20 -1.97 18.88
N ASP A 110 -9.19 -1.15 19.11
CA ASP A 110 -9.02 0.13 18.41
C ASP A 110 -8.91 -0.08 16.88
N ALA A 111 -8.19 -1.10 16.44
CA ALA A 111 -8.06 -1.43 15.03
C ALA A 111 -9.38 -1.95 14.42
N LEU A 112 -10.16 -2.76 15.16
CA LEU A 112 -11.48 -3.21 14.74
C LEU A 112 -12.45 -2.04 14.61
N GLU A 113 -12.44 -1.11 15.56
CA GLU A 113 -13.26 0.10 15.53
C GLU A 113 -12.85 1.01 14.36
N ALA A 114 -11.55 1.30 14.22
CA ALA A 114 -11.02 2.15 13.14
C ALA A 114 -11.37 1.64 11.74
N CYS A 115 -11.53 0.31 11.58
CA CYS A 115 -11.91 -0.32 10.32
C CYS A 115 -13.39 -0.68 10.22
N ASP A 116 -14.23 -0.24 11.15
CA ASP A 116 -15.67 -0.56 11.19
C ASP A 116 -15.91 -2.08 11.09
N CYS A 117 -15.21 -2.85 11.95
CA CYS A 117 -15.22 -4.32 11.98
C CYS A 117 -15.71 -4.92 13.29
N THR A 118 -16.03 -4.10 14.29
CA THR A 118 -16.41 -4.55 15.64
C THR A 118 -17.63 -5.47 15.63
N GLN A 119 -18.62 -5.19 14.77
CA GLN A 119 -19.89 -5.94 14.68
C GLN A 119 -19.71 -7.38 14.18
N PHE A 120 -18.59 -7.73 13.59
CA PHE A 120 -18.29 -9.09 13.13
C PHE A 120 -17.00 -9.67 13.71
N ALA A 121 -16.51 -9.09 14.83
CA ALA A 121 -15.26 -9.49 15.45
C ALA A 121 -15.19 -10.98 15.83
N ASP A 122 -16.31 -11.57 16.21
CA ASP A 122 -16.37 -12.98 16.62
C ASP A 122 -16.81 -13.92 15.48
N ARG A 123 -17.09 -13.38 14.27
CA ARG A 123 -17.44 -14.19 13.10
C ARG A 123 -16.20 -14.89 12.51
N PRO A 124 -16.37 -16.10 11.94
CA PRO A 124 -15.33 -16.75 11.15
C PRO A 124 -14.98 -15.91 9.91
N VAL A 125 -13.70 -15.82 9.57
CA VAL A 125 -13.22 -15.01 8.42
C VAL A 125 -13.75 -15.53 7.09
N SER A 126 -14.02 -16.84 6.98
CA SER A 126 -14.61 -17.47 5.79
C SER A 126 -16.02 -16.95 5.45
N THR A 127 -16.72 -16.36 6.42
CA THR A 127 -18.09 -15.85 6.24
C THR A 127 -18.16 -14.39 5.79
N LEU A 128 -17.01 -13.74 5.63
CA LEU A 128 -16.93 -12.33 5.26
C LEU A 128 -17.11 -12.13 3.75
N SER A 129 -17.79 -11.05 3.38
CA SER A 129 -17.75 -10.51 2.02
C SER A 129 -16.35 -10.00 1.67
N GLY A 130 -16.07 -9.77 0.39
CA GLY A 130 -14.79 -9.23 -0.06
C GLY A 130 -14.43 -7.89 0.61
N GLY A 131 -15.41 -6.98 0.73
CA GLY A 131 -15.20 -5.68 1.36
C GLY A 131 -15.02 -5.76 2.89
N GLU A 132 -15.76 -6.63 3.58
CA GLU A 132 -15.54 -6.90 5.01
C GLU A 132 -14.15 -7.49 5.24
N ARG A 133 -13.73 -8.44 4.40
CA ARG A 133 -12.41 -9.06 4.46
C ARG A 133 -11.29 -8.05 4.25
N ALA A 134 -11.41 -7.15 3.28
CA ALA A 134 -10.41 -6.10 3.04
C ALA A 134 -10.23 -5.19 4.27
N ARG A 135 -11.32 -4.77 4.91
CA ARG A 135 -11.29 -3.97 6.14
C ARG A 135 -10.64 -4.71 7.31
N VAL A 136 -10.97 -5.99 7.49
CA VAL A 136 -10.37 -6.84 8.53
C VAL A 136 -8.86 -7.03 8.31
N LEU A 137 -8.42 -7.17 7.07
CA LEU A 137 -7.00 -7.28 6.74
C LEU A 137 -6.26 -5.97 7.01
N LEU A 138 -6.89 -4.82 6.74
CA LEU A 138 -6.35 -3.52 7.15
C LEU A 138 -6.32 -3.42 8.68
N ALA A 139 -7.39 -3.82 9.40
CA ALA A 139 -7.40 -3.82 10.86
C ALA A 139 -6.25 -4.65 11.45
N ARG A 140 -5.94 -5.82 10.85
CA ARG A 140 -4.77 -6.64 11.24
C ARG A 140 -3.46 -5.85 11.11
N VAL A 141 -3.30 -5.07 10.03
CA VAL A 141 -2.12 -4.22 9.85
C VAL A 141 -2.09 -3.13 10.92
N LEU A 142 -3.22 -2.45 11.16
CA LEU A 142 -3.31 -1.34 12.11
C LEU A 142 -3.11 -1.77 13.57
N ALA A 143 -3.53 -2.98 13.95
CA ALA A 143 -3.27 -3.53 15.28
C ALA A 143 -1.77 -3.64 15.60
N GLY A 144 -0.92 -3.74 14.58
CA GLY A 144 0.54 -3.67 14.69
C GLY A 144 1.09 -2.25 14.90
N GLU A 145 0.26 -1.22 14.88
CA GLU A 145 0.66 0.20 15.02
C GLU A 145 1.86 0.60 14.15
N PRO A 146 1.93 0.18 12.87
CA PRO A 146 3.09 0.43 12.05
C PRO A 146 3.23 1.93 11.72
N GLN A 147 4.47 2.36 11.46
CA GLN A 147 4.78 3.69 10.96
C GLN A 147 4.50 3.81 9.46
N TRP A 148 4.65 2.70 8.75
CA TRP A 148 4.46 2.58 7.30
C TRP A 148 3.41 1.52 7.00
N ILE A 149 2.43 1.88 6.17
CA ILE A 149 1.42 0.96 5.64
C ILE A 149 1.70 0.81 4.14
N LEU A 150 2.09 -0.38 3.74
CA LEU A 150 2.35 -0.74 2.35
C LEU A 150 1.26 -1.70 1.88
N ALA A 151 0.49 -1.34 0.86
CA ALA A 151 -0.62 -2.14 0.39
C ALA A 151 -0.54 -2.39 -1.12
N ASP A 152 -0.50 -3.65 -1.51
CA ASP A 152 -0.45 -4.08 -2.89
C ASP A 152 -1.88 -4.33 -3.39
N GLU A 153 -2.36 -3.48 -4.27
CA GLU A 153 -3.70 -3.50 -4.88
C GLU A 153 -4.87 -3.65 -3.88
N PRO A 154 -4.92 -2.85 -2.81
CA PRO A 154 -5.88 -3.06 -1.72
C PRO A 154 -7.34 -2.82 -2.13
N PHE A 155 -7.58 -2.24 -3.31
CA PHE A 155 -8.91 -1.93 -3.85
C PHE A 155 -9.41 -2.96 -4.87
N ALA A 156 -8.58 -3.96 -5.22
CA ALA A 156 -8.96 -4.98 -6.19
C ALA A 156 -10.21 -5.75 -5.72
N ALA A 157 -11.10 -6.03 -6.65
CA ALA A 157 -12.35 -6.78 -6.42
C ALA A 157 -13.30 -6.16 -5.37
N LEU A 158 -13.14 -4.89 -4.99
CA LEU A 158 -14.06 -4.16 -4.12
C LEU A 158 -15.06 -3.36 -4.96
N ASP A 159 -16.32 -3.32 -4.53
CA ASP A 159 -17.29 -2.37 -5.06
C ASP A 159 -16.95 -0.93 -4.64
N ILE A 160 -17.56 0.04 -5.32
CA ILE A 160 -17.27 1.48 -5.12
C ILE A 160 -17.46 1.90 -3.66
N GLY A 161 -18.48 1.39 -2.96
CA GLY A 161 -18.75 1.73 -1.57
C GLY A 161 -17.61 1.29 -0.64
N HIS A 162 -17.14 0.06 -0.82
CA HIS A 162 -16.03 -0.50 -0.07
C HIS A 162 -14.69 0.15 -0.43
N GLN A 163 -14.44 0.49 -1.71
CA GLN A 163 -13.25 1.25 -2.12
C GLN A 163 -13.19 2.61 -1.43
N LEU A 164 -14.31 3.35 -1.40
CA LEU A 164 -14.40 4.66 -0.74
C LEU A 164 -14.21 4.56 0.78
N ALA A 165 -14.74 3.51 1.40
CA ALA A 165 -14.54 3.26 2.84
C ALA A 165 -13.07 2.98 3.15
N LEU A 166 -12.41 2.09 2.40
CA LEU A 166 -11.00 1.76 2.56
C LEU A 166 -10.09 2.97 2.31
N ALA A 167 -10.40 3.76 1.26
CA ALA A 167 -9.64 4.98 0.95
C ALA A 167 -9.72 6.01 2.10
N ARG A 168 -10.90 6.18 2.73
CA ARG A 168 -11.06 7.05 3.91
C ARG A 168 -10.24 6.56 5.10
N GLN A 169 -10.21 5.25 5.34
CA GLN A 169 -9.41 4.66 6.43
C GLN A 169 -7.92 4.88 6.20
N LEU A 170 -7.42 4.68 4.97
CA LEU A 170 -6.02 4.95 4.62
C LEU A 170 -5.68 6.45 4.72
N ALA A 171 -6.59 7.33 4.32
CA ALA A 171 -6.42 8.77 4.49
C ALA A 171 -6.34 9.16 5.98
N ALA A 172 -7.16 8.57 6.85
CA ALA A 172 -7.08 8.79 8.29
C ALA A 172 -5.71 8.34 8.87
N GLN A 173 -5.10 7.27 8.33
CA GLN A 173 -3.76 6.86 8.74
C GLN A 173 -2.68 7.87 8.31
N ARG A 174 -2.78 8.42 7.08
CA ARG A 174 -1.92 9.51 6.62
C ARG A 174 -2.06 10.72 7.55
N ASP A 175 -3.29 11.13 7.87
CA ASP A 175 -3.58 12.29 8.72
C ASP A 175 -3.07 12.10 10.16
N ALA A 176 -2.98 10.84 10.61
CA ALA A 176 -2.30 10.45 11.85
C ALA A 176 -0.76 10.44 11.75
N GLY A 177 -0.19 10.89 10.62
CA GLY A 177 1.25 11.01 10.40
C GLY A 177 1.94 9.73 9.93
N ARG A 178 1.20 8.66 9.60
CA ARG A 178 1.79 7.45 9.04
C ARG A 178 2.08 7.63 7.55
N GLY A 179 3.14 6.98 7.05
CA GLY A 179 3.38 6.88 5.62
C GLY A 179 2.53 5.76 5.01
N VAL A 180 1.89 6.05 3.88
CA VAL A 180 1.05 5.07 3.16
C VAL A 180 1.58 4.91 1.74
N LEU A 181 1.89 3.68 1.33
CA LEU A 181 2.28 3.33 -0.03
C LEU A 181 1.26 2.35 -0.61
N LEU A 182 0.73 2.68 -1.77
CA LEU A 182 -0.32 1.91 -2.44
C LEU A 182 0.13 1.54 -3.85
N VAL A 183 0.08 0.27 -4.21
CA VAL A 183 0.07 -0.12 -5.63
C VAL A 183 -1.37 -0.03 -6.11
N VAL A 184 -1.62 0.69 -7.19
CA VAL A 184 -2.96 0.88 -7.74
C VAL A 184 -2.96 0.79 -9.27
N HIS A 185 -4.01 0.18 -9.83
CA HIS A 185 -4.27 0.16 -11.27
C HIS A 185 -5.18 1.30 -11.73
N ASP A 186 -6.07 1.75 -10.85
CA ASP A 186 -6.98 2.85 -11.14
C ASP A 186 -6.23 4.19 -11.05
N LEU A 187 -5.92 4.75 -12.23
CA LEU A 187 -5.22 6.03 -12.34
C LEU A 187 -6.06 7.19 -11.80
N ALA A 188 -7.41 7.10 -11.88
CA ALA A 188 -8.28 8.14 -11.32
C ALA A 188 -8.24 8.12 -9.79
N LEU A 189 -8.12 6.95 -9.18
CA LEU A 189 -7.91 6.81 -7.75
C LEU A 189 -6.55 7.41 -7.34
N ALA A 190 -5.47 7.10 -8.07
CA ALA A 190 -4.15 7.70 -7.83
C ALA A 190 -4.18 9.23 -7.97
N MET A 191 -4.78 9.75 -9.06
CA MET A 191 -4.91 11.18 -9.35
C MET A 191 -5.65 11.95 -8.24
N ASN A 192 -6.68 11.33 -7.65
CA ASN A 192 -7.58 12.03 -6.72
C ASN A 192 -7.29 11.77 -5.24
N ARG A 193 -6.46 10.77 -4.91
CA ARG A 193 -6.27 10.33 -3.50
C ARG A 193 -4.82 10.30 -3.06
N ALA A 194 -3.86 10.23 -3.99
CA ALA A 194 -2.46 10.25 -3.63
C ALA A 194 -1.92 11.68 -3.51
N ASP A 195 -0.93 11.87 -2.65
CA ASP A 195 -0.14 13.10 -2.54
C ASP A 195 1.06 13.08 -3.51
N ARG A 196 1.49 11.87 -3.92
CA ARG A 196 2.57 11.62 -4.86
C ARG A 196 2.30 10.35 -5.65
N VAL A 197 2.72 10.33 -6.90
CA VAL A 197 2.65 9.15 -7.77
C VAL A 197 4.02 8.83 -8.31
N ILE A 198 4.40 7.55 -8.23
CA ILE A 198 5.57 6.96 -8.89
C ILE A 198 5.02 6.07 -10.01
N VAL A 199 5.38 6.37 -11.23
CA VAL A 199 5.03 5.55 -12.40
C VAL A 199 6.21 4.66 -12.74
N LEU A 200 5.98 3.35 -12.74
CA LEU A 200 6.95 2.37 -13.22
C LEU A 200 6.58 1.90 -14.62
N ASP A 201 7.61 1.77 -15.45
CA ASP A 201 7.54 1.13 -16.75
C ASP A 201 8.80 0.30 -17.00
N GLU A 202 8.64 -0.92 -17.50
CA GLU A 202 9.73 -1.87 -17.80
C GLU A 202 10.82 -1.97 -16.68
N GLY A 203 10.37 -1.94 -15.42
CA GLY A 203 11.26 -2.06 -14.26
C GLY A 203 12.00 -0.76 -13.89
N ARG A 204 11.66 0.38 -14.48
CA ARG A 204 12.28 1.69 -14.23
C ARG A 204 11.25 2.72 -13.81
N VAL A 205 11.70 3.81 -13.18
CA VAL A 205 10.84 4.95 -12.89
C VAL A 205 10.69 5.77 -14.18
N ALA A 206 9.46 5.81 -14.71
CA ALA A 206 9.10 6.62 -15.87
C ALA A 206 8.70 8.04 -15.47
N ALA A 207 8.01 8.20 -14.33
CA ALA A 207 7.65 9.50 -13.77
C ALA A 207 7.54 9.42 -12.24
N ASP A 208 7.79 10.54 -11.57
CA ASP A 208 7.73 10.66 -10.11
C ASP A 208 7.41 12.10 -9.72
N GLY A 209 6.31 12.34 -9.03
CA GLY A 209 5.91 13.69 -8.66
C GLY A 209 4.48 13.80 -8.13
N ALA A 210 3.96 15.03 -8.14
CA ALA A 210 2.55 15.28 -7.85
C ALA A 210 1.66 14.54 -8.89
N PRO A 211 0.46 14.07 -8.50
CA PRO A 211 -0.38 13.27 -9.40
C PRO A 211 -0.62 13.90 -10.78
N PRO A 212 -0.88 15.23 -10.92
CA PRO A 212 -1.07 15.85 -12.25
C PRO A 212 0.18 15.81 -13.14
N ASP A 213 1.37 15.83 -12.54
CA ASP A 213 2.64 15.84 -13.27
C ASP A 213 3.03 14.40 -13.66
N ALA A 214 2.98 13.48 -12.68
CA ALA A 214 3.35 12.08 -12.87
C ALA A 214 2.33 11.30 -13.75
N LEU A 215 1.08 11.77 -13.83
CA LEU A 215 0.03 11.21 -14.68
C LEU A 215 -0.38 12.22 -15.78
N SER A 216 0.57 12.99 -16.29
CA SER A 216 0.32 13.92 -17.40
C SER A 216 -0.09 13.17 -18.68
N PRO A 217 -0.77 13.84 -19.65
CA PRO A 217 -1.13 13.21 -20.93
C PRO A 217 0.08 12.64 -21.68
N ASP A 218 1.26 13.25 -21.56
CA ASP A 218 2.48 12.74 -22.19
C ASP A 218 2.94 11.44 -21.54
N VAL A 219 2.98 11.36 -20.20
CA VAL A 219 3.29 10.11 -19.47
C VAL A 219 2.27 9.01 -19.79
N LEU A 220 0.97 9.35 -19.90
CA LEU A 220 -0.05 8.38 -20.27
C LEU A 220 0.18 7.83 -21.69
N ARG A 221 0.60 8.67 -22.61
CA ARG A 221 0.92 8.26 -23.99
C ARG A 221 2.15 7.37 -24.03
N ASP A 222 3.22 7.76 -23.33
CA ASP A 222 4.51 7.07 -23.38
C ASP A 222 4.45 5.71 -22.68
N VAL A 223 3.78 5.63 -21.53
CA VAL A 223 3.77 4.43 -20.67
C VAL A 223 2.61 3.48 -20.99
N TRP A 224 1.40 4.01 -21.22
CA TRP A 224 0.20 3.18 -21.48
C TRP A 224 -0.23 3.16 -22.95
N HIS A 225 0.44 3.96 -23.82
CA HIS A 225 0.15 4.08 -25.24
C HIS A 225 -1.31 4.52 -25.51
N ILE A 226 -1.83 5.39 -24.64
CA ILE A 226 -3.19 5.93 -24.75
C ILE A 226 -3.15 7.44 -24.97
N ASP A 227 -4.02 7.95 -25.86
CA ASP A 227 -4.33 9.37 -25.94
C ASP A 227 -5.51 9.65 -25.03
N ALA A 228 -5.22 10.36 -23.92
CA ALA A 228 -6.19 10.59 -22.86
C ALA A 228 -6.02 11.98 -22.25
N ALA A 229 -7.08 12.47 -21.63
CA ALA A 229 -7.06 13.75 -20.91
C ALA A 229 -7.80 13.64 -19.57
N TRP A 230 -7.36 14.42 -18.62
CA TRP A 230 -8.03 14.57 -17.34
C TRP A 230 -9.09 15.67 -17.43
N ILE A 231 -10.32 15.36 -17.00
CA ILE A 231 -11.43 16.31 -16.88
C ILE A 231 -11.91 16.38 -15.43
N GLY A 232 -12.48 17.51 -15.02
CA GLY A 232 -13.01 17.74 -13.66
C GLY A 232 -12.07 18.54 -12.76
N GLU A 233 -12.57 18.86 -11.58
CA GLU A 233 -11.87 19.64 -10.58
C GLU A 233 -10.85 18.81 -9.79
N PRO A 234 -9.83 19.42 -9.16
CA PRO A 234 -8.92 18.72 -8.27
C PRO A 234 -9.65 17.89 -7.22
N GLY A 235 -9.25 16.62 -7.07
CA GLY A 235 -9.89 15.65 -6.17
C GLY A 235 -11.11 14.92 -6.73
N ALA A 236 -11.59 15.32 -7.94
CA ALA A 236 -12.73 14.71 -8.65
C ALA A 236 -12.46 14.58 -10.18
N ARG A 237 -11.20 14.33 -10.55
CA ARG A 237 -10.81 14.16 -11.95
C ARG A 237 -11.17 12.77 -12.48
N ALA A 238 -11.60 12.73 -13.72
CA ALA A 238 -11.83 11.50 -14.47
C ALA A 238 -10.90 11.46 -15.70
N LEU A 239 -10.41 10.26 -16.04
CA LEU A 239 -9.61 10.02 -17.23
C LEU A 239 -10.56 9.74 -18.40
N VAL A 240 -10.40 10.45 -19.49
CA VAL A 240 -11.17 10.28 -20.74
C VAL A 240 -10.21 9.99 -21.88
N THR A 241 -10.38 8.86 -22.55
CA THR A 241 -9.66 8.50 -23.77
C THR A 241 -10.25 9.24 -24.98
N ARG A 242 -9.41 9.61 -25.92
CA ARG A 242 -9.78 10.25 -27.19
C ARG A 242 -9.73 9.26 -28.33
#